data_ea965b7fba5df27cc28e3f333cef202b
#
_entry.id   ea965b7fba5df27cc28e3f333cef202b
#
_cell.length_a   1.000
_cell.length_b   1.000
_cell.length_c   1.000
_cell.angle_alpha   90.00
_cell.angle_beta   90.00
_cell.angle_gamma   90.00
#
_symmetry.space_group_name_H-M   'P 1'
#
loop_
_entity.id
_entity.type
_entity.pdbx_description
1 polymer ?
#
loop_
_entity_poly.entity_id
_entity_poly.type
_entity_poly.pdbx_seq_one_letter_code
_entity_poly.pdbx_strand_id
1 'polypeptide(L)'
;MRTMLLSFKPEWYNRIKEGSKIFEYRRTFPDEEILAYMYVSSPMKMIVGKIHLGRKIDINTWKEEYKEDAQVCERVDDFLTRHTYAMPIRSEERR
;
A
#
# COMPACT_ATOMS: atom_id res chain seq x y z
N MET A 1 12.42 13.00 5.79
CA MET A 1 11.50 11.87 5.58
C MET A 1 12.31 10.61 5.39
N ARG A 2 11.93 9.55 6.07
CA ARG A 2 12.60 8.26 5.96
C ARG A 2 12.38 7.64 4.58
N THR A 3 13.40 6.99 4.05
CA THR A 3 13.32 6.31 2.75
C THR A 3 13.41 4.80 2.94
N MET A 4 12.75 4.07 2.05
CA MET A 4 12.78 2.61 2.03
C MET A 4 12.80 2.11 0.59
N LEU A 5 13.28 0.88 0.39
CA LEU A 5 13.14 0.17 -0.86
C LEU A 5 12.06 -0.88 -0.69
N LEU A 6 11.02 -0.82 -1.51
CA LEU A 6 9.91 -1.77 -1.47
C LEU A 6 9.81 -2.53 -2.78
N SER A 7 9.53 -3.83 -2.69
CA SER A 7 9.35 -4.70 -3.86
C SER A 7 7.88 -4.80 -4.22
N PHE A 8 7.59 -4.73 -5.51
CA PHE A 8 6.24 -4.85 -6.06
C PHE A 8 6.23 -5.87 -7.19
N LYS A 9 5.15 -6.65 -7.28
CA LYS A 9 4.89 -7.43 -8.49
C LYS A 9 4.45 -6.47 -9.60
N PRO A 10 4.73 -6.79 -10.88
CA PRO A 10 4.36 -5.90 -11.99
C PRO A 10 2.88 -5.51 -12.00
N GLU A 11 1.97 -6.42 -11.63
CA GLU A 11 0.54 -6.14 -11.61
C GLU A 11 0.18 -5.01 -10.64
N TRP A 12 0.82 -4.98 -9.45
CA TRP A 12 0.56 -3.93 -8.47
C TRP A 12 1.13 -2.60 -8.91
N TYR A 13 2.33 -2.61 -9.50
CA TYR A 13 2.93 -1.43 -10.07
C TYR A 13 2.04 -0.82 -11.15
N ASN A 14 1.49 -1.66 -12.04
CA ASN A 14 0.59 -1.19 -13.09
C ASN A 14 -0.66 -0.54 -12.50
N ARG A 15 -1.22 -1.08 -11.43
CA ARG A 15 -2.39 -0.49 -10.75
C ARG A 15 -2.07 0.85 -10.09
N ILE A 16 -0.86 1.02 -9.57
CA ILE A 16 -0.40 2.31 -9.05
C ILE A 16 -0.36 3.34 -10.19
N LYS A 17 0.22 2.97 -11.34
CA LYS A 17 0.30 3.87 -12.51
C LYS A 17 -1.07 4.28 -13.02
N GLU A 18 -2.02 3.36 -13.02
CA GLU A 18 -3.39 3.61 -13.47
C GLU A 18 -4.20 4.43 -12.47
N GLY A 19 -3.74 4.57 -11.25
CA GLY A 19 -4.47 5.24 -10.18
C GLY A 19 -5.54 4.38 -9.52
N SER A 20 -5.64 3.09 -9.87
CA SER A 20 -6.63 2.20 -9.26
C SER A 20 -6.18 1.65 -7.90
N LYS A 21 -4.87 1.63 -7.65
CA LYS A 21 -4.33 1.24 -6.34
C LYS A 21 -3.95 2.50 -5.58
N ILE A 22 -4.71 2.80 -4.54
CA ILE A 22 -4.52 4.02 -3.74
C ILE A 22 -3.94 3.77 -2.35
N PHE A 23 -3.80 2.51 -1.96
CA PHE A 23 -3.17 2.10 -0.71
C PHE A 23 -2.13 1.02 -0.98
N GLU A 24 -1.04 1.05 -0.21
CA GLU A 24 -0.13 -0.08 -0.10
C GLU A 24 -0.44 -0.81 1.20
N TYR A 25 -0.40 -2.15 1.20
CA TYR A 25 -0.76 -2.98 2.34
C TYR A 25 0.44 -3.79 2.82
N ARG A 26 0.72 -3.76 4.11
CA ARG A 26 1.82 -4.52 4.72
C ARG A 26 1.40 -5.07 6.07
N ARG A 27 2.03 -6.17 6.48
CA ARG A 27 1.81 -6.75 7.79
C ARG A 27 2.50 -5.95 8.88
N THR A 28 3.68 -5.42 8.59
CA THR A 28 4.44 -4.52 9.45
C THR A 28 4.94 -3.34 8.63
N PHE A 29 4.99 -2.17 9.26
CA PHE A 29 5.47 -0.97 8.59
C PHE A 29 5.84 0.09 9.63
N PRO A 30 6.86 0.94 9.38
CA PRO A 30 7.16 2.05 10.29
C PRO A 30 5.99 3.00 10.48
N ASP A 31 5.85 3.55 11.69
CA ASP A 31 4.78 4.50 12.01
C ASP A 31 5.20 5.93 11.69
N GLU A 32 5.49 6.17 10.43
CA GLU A 32 5.88 7.49 9.92
C GLU A 32 5.66 7.55 8.41
N GLU A 33 5.67 8.75 7.86
CA GLU A 33 5.62 8.91 6.41
C GLU A 33 6.91 8.41 5.77
N ILE A 34 6.80 7.72 4.64
CA ILE A 34 7.90 7.06 3.97
C ILE A 34 7.98 7.50 2.51
N LEU A 35 9.19 7.78 2.06
CA LEU A 35 9.47 7.88 0.64
C LEU A 35 10.00 6.51 0.19
N ALA A 36 9.19 5.78 -0.56
CA ALA A 36 9.52 4.42 -0.96
C ALA A 36 9.99 4.38 -2.41
N TYR A 37 11.21 3.84 -2.62
CA TYR A 37 11.66 3.50 -3.96
C TYR A 37 11.03 2.17 -4.35
N MET A 38 10.45 2.13 -5.56
CA MET A 38 9.73 0.96 -6.05
C MET A 38 10.64 0.08 -6.89
N TYR A 39 10.96 -1.10 -6.39
CA TYR A 39 11.62 -2.15 -7.16
C TYR A 39 10.54 -3.08 -7.70
N VAL A 40 10.47 -3.21 -9.02
CA VAL A 40 9.51 -4.13 -9.65
C VAL A 40 10.24 -5.42 -10.00
N SER A 41 9.69 -6.54 -9.50
CA SER A 41 10.28 -7.86 -9.68
C SER A 41 10.17 -8.34 -11.14
N SER A 42 10.65 -9.58 -11.38
CA SER A 42 10.64 -10.18 -12.72
C SER A 42 9.33 -9.93 -13.47
N PRO A 43 9.36 -9.57 -14.77
CA PRO A 43 10.55 -9.56 -15.63
C PRO A 43 11.38 -8.26 -15.59
N MET A 44 10.86 -7.18 -15.02
CA MET A 44 11.54 -5.88 -15.07
C MET A 44 12.83 -5.83 -14.26
N LYS A 45 12.81 -6.30 -13.01
CA LYS A 45 13.96 -6.36 -12.11
C LYS A 45 14.71 -5.03 -12.00
N MET A 46 13.97 -3.92 -11.76
CA MET A 46 14.57 -2.60 -11.71
C MET A 46 13.76 -1.65 -10.81
N ILE A 47 14.43 -0.59 -10.37
CA ILE A 47 13.76 0.51 -9.67
C ILE A 47 13.09 1.38 -10.74
N VAL A 48 11.77 1.53 -10.65
CA VAL A 48 10.97 2.21 -11.67
C VAL A 48 10.52 3.61 -11.24
N GLY A 49 10.69 3.95 -9.98
CA GLY A 49 10.28 5.25 -9.47
C GLY A 49 10.19 5.26 -7.96
N LYS A 50 9.47 6.24 -7.43
CA LYS A 50 9.26 6.37 -5.99
C LYS A 50 7.83 6.80 -5.71
N ILE A 51 7.33 6.42 -4.52
CA ILE A 51 6.01 6.84 -4.05
C ILE A 51 6.14 7.41 -2.64
N HIS A 52 5.33 8.41 -2.37
CA HIS A 52 5.19 8.96 -1.02
C HIS A 52 4.02 8.23 -0.33
N LEU A 53 4.33 7.50 0.73
CA LEU A 53 3.34 6.79 1.53
C LEU A 53 3.03 7.61 2.78
N GLY A 54 1.76 7.86 3.03
CA GLY A 54 1.31 8.48 4.27
C GLY A 54 1.46 7.50 5.45
N ARG A 55 1.25 8.01 6.67
CA ARG A 55 1.38 7.18 7.87
C ARG A 55 0.43 5.99 7.81
N LYS A 56 0.88 4.87 8.36
CA LYS A 56 0.10 3.63 8.36
C LYS A 56 -1.21 3.78 9.13
N ILE A 57 -2.23 3.11 8.60
CA ILE A 57 -3.55 3.01 9.21
C ILE A 57 -3.73 1.55 9.61
N ASP A 58 -4.14 1.31 10.86
CA ASP A 58 -4.51 -0.03 11.29
C ASP A 58 -5.82 -0.42 10.59
N ILE A 59 -5.79 -1.47 9.78
CA ILE A 59 -6.96 -1.90 9.01
C ILE A 59 -8.14 -2.26 9.92
N ASN A 60 -7.89 -2.71 11.15
CA ASN A 60 -8.94 -2.99 12.12
C ASN A 60 -9.84 -1.76 12.39
N THR A 61 -9.28 -0.55 12.29
CA THR A 61 -10.08 0.67 12.51
C THR A 61 -11.20 0.82 11.49
N TRP A 62 -11.01 0.28 10.29
CA TRP A 62 -12.05 0.33 9.25
C TRP A 62 -13.27 -0.52 9.59
N LYS A 63 -13.09 -1.61 10.35
CA LYS A 63 -14.23 -2.41 10.80
C LYS A 63 -15.16 -1.60 11.70
N GLU A 64 -14.59 -0.79 12.59
CA GLU A 64 -15.38 0.07 13.45
C GLU A 64 -16.00 1.22 12.67
N GLU A 65 -15.20 1.86 11.81
CA GLU A 65 -15.65 3.00 11.01
C GLU A 65 -16.79 2.64 10.06
N TYR A 66 -16.75 1.45 9.46
CA TYR A 66 -17.75 0.97 8.49
C TYR A 66 -18.60 -0.18 9.04
N LYS A 67 -18.80 -0.24 10.35
CA LYS A 67 -19.51 -1.36 10.99
C LYS A 67 -20.95 -1.56 10.49
N GLU A 68 -21.56 -0.52 9.95
CA GLU A 68 -22.92 -0.60 9.40
C GLU A 68 -22.94 -1.21 7.98
N ASP A 69 -21.78 -1.39 7.37
CA ASP A 69 -21.66 -1.92 6.01
C ASP A 69 -21.04 -3.31 6.06
N ALA A 70 -21.89 -4.34 5.97
CA ALA A 70 -21.45 -5.73 6.07
C ALA A 70 -20.48 -6.13 4.96
N GLN A 71 -20.63 -5.60 3.74
CA GLN A 71 -19.73 -5.91 2.63
C GLN A 71 -18.33 -5.34 2.88
N VAL A 72 -18.25 -4.12 3.39
CA VAL A 72 -16.96 -3.52 3.73
C VAL A 72 -16.29 -4.31 4.85
N CYS A 73 -17.03 -4.66 5.90
CA CYS A 73 -16.49 -5.44 7.01
C CYS A 73 -15.95 -6.80 6.54
N GLU A 74 -16.66 -7.46 5.64
CA GLU A 74 -16.20 -8.73 5.08
C GLU A 74 -14.90 -8.58 4.31
N ARG A 75 -14.77 -7.53 3.50
CA ARG A 75 -13.54 -7.25 2.77
C ARG A 75 -12.37 -6.91 3.70
N VAL A 76 -12.65 -6.17 4.77
CA VAL A 76 -11.65 -5.84 5.78
C VAL A 76 -11.15 -7.12 6.47
N ASP A 77 -12.06 -8.03 6.83
CA ASP A 77 -11.68 -9.31 7.41
C ASP A 77 -10.78 -10.12 6.46
N ASP A 78 -11.08 -10.11 5.16
CA ASP A 78 -10.24 -10.77 4.17
C ASP A 78 -8.85 -10.14 4.10
N PHE A 79 -8.75 -8.80 4.08
CA PHE A 79 -7.46 -8.10 4.11
C PHE A 79 -6.66 -8.48 5.36
N LEU A 80 -7.32 -8.56 6.53
CA LEU A 80 -6.66 -8.86 7.79
C LEU A 80 -6.05 -10.26 7.85
N THR A 81 -6.45 -11.17 6.97
CA THR A 81 -5.80 -12.48 6.87
C THR A 81 -4.36 -12.38 6.33
N ARG A 82 -4.02 -11.29 5.64
CA ARG A 82 -2.73 -11.12 4.96
C ARG A 82 -1.96 -9.88 5.40
N HIS A 83 -2.67 -8.83 5.80
CA HIS A 83 -2.09 -7.52 6.10
C HIS A 83 -2.67 -6.96 7.39
N THR A 84 -1.92 -6.07 8.03
CA THR A 84 -2.37 -5.38 9.25
C THR A 84 -2.54 -3.88 9.00
N TYR A 85 -1.72 -3.32 8.10
CA TYR A 85 -1.66 -1.87 7.88
C TYR A 85 -1.88 -1.51 6.43
N ALA A 86 -2.51 -0.35 6.23
CA ALA A 86 -2.66 0.29 4.94
C ALA A 86 -1.98 1.66 4.97
N MET A 87 -1.21 1.98 3.94
CA MET A 87 -0.55 3.27 3.81
C MET A 87 -1.11 3.97 2.57
N PRO A 88 -1.70 5.17 2.72
CA PRO A 88 -2.23 5.88 1.55
C PRO A 88 -1.08 6.30 0.63
N ILE A 89 -1.28 6.09 -0.68
CA ILE A 89 -0.34 6.54 -1.69
C ILE A 89 -0.66 8.00 -2.00
N ARG A 90 0.23 8.91 -1.57
CA ARG A 90 0.02 10.36 -1.68
C ARG A 90 0.44 10.90 -3.04
N SER A 91 1.56 10.40 -3.56
CA SER A 91 2.08 10.83 -4.85
C SER A 91 2.99 9.75 -5.42
N GLU A 92 3.21 9.83 -6.72
CA GLU A 92 4.04 8.88 -7.44
C GLU A 92 4.93 9.64 -8.43
N GLU A 93 6.20 9.23 -8.50
CA GLU A 93 7.17 9.78 -9.42
C GLU A 93 7.85 8.63 -10.15
N ARG A 94 7.73 8.61 -11.48
CA ARG A 94 8.30 7.55 -12.33
C ARG A 94 9.63 7.97 -12.94
N ARG A 95 10.50 7.01 -13.15
CA ARG A 95 11.74 7.21 -13.85
C ARG A 95 11.52 7.20 -15.36
#